data_0725a5179e5683537094052421f8a807
#
_entry.id   0725a5179e5683537094052421f8a807
#
_cell.length_a   1.000
_cell.length_b   1.000
_cell.length_c   1.000
_cell.angle_alpha   90.00
_cell.angle_beta   90.00
_cell.angle_gamma   90.00
#
_symmetry.space_group_name_H-M   'P 1'
#
loop_
_entity.id
_entity.type
_entity.pdbx_description
1 polymer ?
#
loop_
_entity_poly.entity_id
_entity_poly.type
_entity_poly.pdbx_seq_one_letter_code
_entity_poly.pdbx_strand_id
1 'polypeptide(L)'
;CIVVDTPPTRNALDFLDAPKRLTDFLDGKFLKMFLSPGLTATKTIGRMAAFGTGLFMKAAGRITGAGVLDDLAEFFQSFEGMYEGFKNRAQLVYKLLASGDAAFVVVSSGEPTALREARYFVQRLAKEGMPLAGLVLNRVTPALPEDLAALAARVGEDDRERLLAGDDEQRAVAGMLGLLDRSAQVHARQQRNIESGLHGLDPRTLVEVPEMPSDVHDLEGLDA
;
A
#
# COMPACT_ATOMS: atom_id res chain seq x y z
N CYS A 1 -11.65 16.45 -11.42
CA CYS A 1 -10.64 15.62 -10.74
C CYS A 1 -11.33 14.37 -10.19
N ILE A 2 -10.69 13.22 -10.34
CA ILE A 2 -11.16 11.95 -9.75
C ILE A 2 -10.08 11.54 -8.75
N VAL A 3 -10.48 11.33 -7.49
CA VAL A 3 -9.61 10.81 -6.44
C VAL A 3 -9.97 9.35 -6.21
N VAL A 4 -8.96 8.48 -6.31
CA VAL A 4 -9.12 7.03 -6.07
C VAL A 4 -8.42 6.70 -4.77
N ASP A 5 -9.19 6.37 -3.74
CA ASP A 5 -8.66 5.82 -2.50
C ASP A 5 -8.27 4.36 -2.73
N THR A 6 -7.01 4.06 -2.45
CA THR A 6 -6.46 2.72 -2.67
C THR A 6 -6.38 1.94 -1.35
N PRO A 7 -6.49 0.60 -1.38
CA PRO A 7 -6.26 -0.20 -0.19
C PRO A 7 -4.82 -0.02 0.34
N PRO A 8 -4.54 -0.44 1.60
CA PRO A 8 -3.21 -0.34 2.22
C PRO A 8 -2.08 -0.82 1.31
N THR A 9 -0.90 -0.23 1.47
CA THR A 9 0.28 -0.29 0.58
C THR A 9 0.64 -1.68 0.03
N ARG A 10 0.43 -2.75 0.79
CA ARG A 10 0.66 -4.12 0.31
C ARG A 10 -0.25 -4.47 -0.87
N ASN A 11 -1.51 -4.05 -0.79
CA ASN A 11 -2.52 -4.31 -1.82
C ASN A 11 -2.49 -3.25 -2.93
N ALA A 12 -2.00 -2.03 -2.65
CA ALA A 12 -1.82 -0.98 -3.65
C ALA A 12 -0.77 -1.37 -4.70
N LEU A 13 0.28 -2.09 -4.30
CA LEU A 13 1.25 -2.65 -5.25
C LEU A 13 0.64 -3.72 -6.14
N ASP A 14 -0.19 -4.59 -5.57
CA ASP A 14 -0.93 -5.58 -6.35
C ASP A 14 -1.90 -4.90 -7.33
N PHE A 15 -2.51 -3.78 -6.95
CA PHE A 15 -3.33 -2.97 -7.85
C PHE A 15 -2.53 -2.39 -9.02
N LEU A 16 -1.32 -1.88 -8.76
CA LEU A 16 -0.43 -1.38 -9.82
C LEU A 16 0.07 -2.50 -10.74
N ASP A 17 0.33 -3.68 -10.18
CA ASP A 17 0.80 -4.84 -10.92
C ASP A 17 -0.34 -5.61 -11.61
N ALA A 18 -1.60 -5.43 -11.20
CA ALA A 18 -2.74 -6.17 -11.70
C ALA A 18 -2.89 -6.10 -13.24
N PRO A 19 -2.79 -4.92 -13.89
CA PRO A 19 -2.88 -4.84 -15.35
C PRO A 19 -1.78 -5.63 -16.04
N LYS A 20 -0.55 -5.60 -15.50
CA LYS A 20 0.60 -6.31 -16.04
C LYS A 20 0.48 -7.81 -15.81
N ARG A 21 0.14 -8.23 -14.58
CA ARG A 21 -0.07 -9.66 -14.25
C ARG A 21 -1.20 -10.25 -15.10
N LEU A 22 -2.27 -9.49 -15.32
CA LEU A 22 -3.36 -9.91 -16.22
C LEU A 22 -2.86 -10.08 -17.65
N THR A 23 -2.11 -9.13 -18.17
CA THR A 23 -1.51 -9.20 -19.51
C THR A 23 -0.55 -10.40 -19.62
N ASP A 24 0.34 -10.59 -18.64
CA ASP A 24 1.30 -11.69 -18.62
C ASP A 24 0.60 -13.07 -18.52
N PHE A 25 -0.46 -13.15 -17.72
CA PHE A 25 -1.29 -14.35 -17.62
C PHE A 25 -1.96 -14.65 -18.96
N LEU A 26 -2.55 -13.64 -19.56
CA LEU A 26 -3.25 -13.75 -20.83
C LEU A 26 -2.28 -14.05 -22.00
N ASP A 27 -1.06 -13.52 -22.00
CA ASP A 27 -0.01 -13.82 -22.99
C ASP A 27 0.73 -15.14 -22.72
N GLY A 28 0.45 -15.75 -21.57
CA GLY A 28 1.10 -16.98 -21.12
C GLY A 28 0.94 -18.14 -22.12
N LYS A 29 2.04 -18.86 -22.34
CA LYS A 29 2.06 -20.06 -23.21
C LYS A 29 1.00 -21.09 -22.81
N PHE A 30 0.67 -21.13 -21.53
CA PHE A 30 -0.33 -22.05 -20.98
C PHE A 30 -1.72 -21.73 -21.50
N LEU A 31 -2.13 -20.47 -21.44
CA LEU A 31 -3.44 -20.03 -21.94
C LEU A 31 -3.54 -20.17 -23.45
N LYS A 32 -2.47 -19.79 -24.19
CA LYS A 32 -2.41 -20.00 -25.64
C LYS A 32 -2.52 -21.46 -26.05
N MET A 33 -2.08 -22.36 -25.19
CA MET A 33 -2.23 -23.79 -25.41
C MET A 33 -3.71 -24.22 -25.27
N PHE A 34 -4.46 -23.68 -24.32
CA PHE A 34 -5.90 -23.98 -24.15
C PHE A 34 -6.78 -23.30 -25.20
N LEU A 35 -6.40 -22.09 -25.65
CA LEU A 35 -7.10 -21.35 -26.69
C LEU A 35 -6.80 -21.86 -28.11
N SER A 36 -5.81 -22.74 -28.29
CA SER A 36 -5.42 -23.23 -29.60
C SER A 36 -6.44 -24.22 -30.13
N PRO A 37 -7.07 -23.97 -31.29
CA PRO A 37 -8.14 -24.83 -31.85
C PRO A 37 -7.73 -26.29 -32.15
N GLY A 38 -6.47 -26.63 -31.93
CA GLY A 38 -5.91 -27.96 -32.19
C GLY A 38 -5.98 -28.94 -31.01
N LEU A 39 -6.43 -28.53 -29.82
CA LEU A 39 -6.49 -29.40 -28.63
C LEU A 39 -7.71 -30.33 -28.65
N THR A 40 -8.77 -29.98 -29.36
CA THR A 40 -9.94 -30.82 -29.57
C THR A 40 -9.72 -31.96 -30.60
N ALA A 41 -8.58 -31.94 -31.32
CA ALA A 41 -8.25 -33.01 -32.25
C ALA A 41 -7.32 -34.04 -31.56
N THR A 42 -7.89 -35.20 -31.27
CA THR A 42 -7.28 -36.41 -30.68
C THR A 42 -5.93 -36.84 -31.28
N LYS A 43 -5.47 -36.24 -32.37
CA LYS A 43 -4.20 -36.55 -33.05
C LYS A 43 -3.01 -35.73 -32.58
N THR A 44 -3.22 -34.57 -31.92
CA THR A 44 -2.13 -33.68 -31.49
C THR A 44 -1.62 -34.06 -30.12
N ILE A 45 -2.44 -34.66 -29.24
CA ILE A 45 -2.08 -35.16 -27.91
C ILE A 45 -0.97 -36.22 -28.01
N GLY A 46 -1.00 -37.06 -29.02
CA GLY A 46 0.01 -38.10 -29.26
C GLY A 46 1.41 -37.55 -29.58
N ARG A 47 1.53 -36.38 -30.20
CA ARG A 47 2.82 -35.77 -30.54
C ARG A 47 3.40 -34.93 -29.40
N MET A 48 2.58 -34.33 -28.54
CA MET A 48 3.04 -33.59 -27.34
C MET A 48 3.43 -34.51 -26.19
N ALA A 49 2.90 -35.74 -26.15
CA ALA A 49 3.32 -36.76 -25.17
C ALA A 49 4.80 -37.16 -25.29
N ALA A 50 5.43 -36.91 -26.45
CA ALA A 50 6.86 -37.20 -26.68
C ALA A 50 7.81 -36.19 -26.02
N PHE A 51 7.33 -35.03 -25.54
CA PHE A 51 8.17 -33.96 -24.96
C PHE A 51 8.05 -33.80 -23.43
N GLY A 52 7.72 -34.84 -22.68
CA GLY A 52 7.71 -34.82 -21.20
C GLY A 52 6.49 -34.15 -20.56
N THR A 53 5.69 -33.37 -21.28
CA THR A 53 4.44 -32.76 -20.81
C THR A 53 3.28 -33.75 -20.74
N GLY A 54 3.35 -34.87 -21.49
CA GLY A 54 2.35 -35.92 -21.47
C GLY A 54 2.21 -36.64 -20.14
N LEU A 55 3.29 -36.73 -19.35
CA LEU A 55 3.23 -37.33 -18.03
C LEU A 55 2.48 -36.45 -17.03
N PHE A 56 2.66 -35.13 -17.13
CA PHE A 56 1.96 -34.15 -16.30
C PHE A 56 0.48 -34.10 -16.62
N MET A 57 0.11 -34.07 -17.91
CA MET A 57 -1.29 -34.11 -18.36
C MET A 57 -1.99 -35.43 -18.01
N LYS A 58 -1.28 -36.54 -18.05
CA LYS A 58 -1.80 -37.86 -17.65
C LYS A 58 -2.00 -37.99 -16.16
N ALA A 59 -1.12 -37.34 -15.36
CA ALA A 59 -1.24 -37.27 -13.91
C ALA A 59 -2.36 -36.29 -13.49
N ALA A 60 -2.45 -35.12 -14.12
CA ALA A 60 -3.51 -34.15 -13.88
C ALA A 60 -4.89 -34.72 -14.25
N GLY A 61 -5.04 -35.38 -15.41
CA GLY A 61 -6.29 -36.01 -15.82
C GLY A 61 -6.75 -37.18 -14.94
N ARG A 62 -5.81 -37.85 -14.24
CA ARG A 62 -6.16 -38.90 -13.27
C ARG A 62 -6.62 -38.35 -11.91
N ILE A 63 -6.15 -37.16 -11.54
CA ILE A 63 -6.49 -36.53 -10.26
C ILE A 63 -7.74 -35.68 -10.37
N THR A 64 -7.96 -35.00 -11.52
CA THR A 64 -9.03 -34.00 -11.69
C THR A 64 -10.22 -34.50 -12.54
N GLY A 65 -10.06 -35.63 -13.23
CA GLY A 65 -11.06 -36.11 -14.22
C GLY A 65 -10.88 -35.45 -15.62
N ALA A 66 -11.03 -36.23 -16.68
CA ALA A 66 -10.85 -35.73 -18.04
C ALA A 66 -11.86 -34.60 -18.40
N GLY A 67 -13.07 -34.64 -17.83
CA GLY A 67 -14.11 -33.64 -18.08
C GLY A 67 -13.74 -32.23 -17.59
N VAL A 68 -13.03 -32.08 -16.47
CA VAL A 68 -12.66 -30.76 -15.95
C VAL A 68 -11.70 -30.01 -16.89
N LEU A 69 -10.84 -30.72 -17.59
CA LEU A 69 -9.94 -30.11 -18.57
C LEU A 69 -10.68 -29.64 -19.82
N ASP A 70 -11.71 -30.39 -20.24
CA ASP A 70 -12.55 -30.01 -21.35
C ASP A 70 -13.46 -28.83 -20.98
N ASP A 71 -14.05 -28.82 -19.78
CA ASP A 71 -14.85 -27.70 -19.27
C ASP A 71 -14.00 -26.44 -19.16
N LEU A 72 -12.75 -26.58 -18.70
CA LEU A 72 -11.80 -25.46 -18.59
C LEU A 72 -11.42 -24.93 -19.99
N ALA A 73 -11.21 -25.79 -20.95
CA ALA A 73 -10.93 -25.41 -22.34
C ALA A 73 -12.11 -24.66 -22.96
N GLU A 74 -13.34 -25.16 -22.77
CA GLU A 74 -14.57 -24.51 -23.25
C GLU A 74 -14.77 -23.15 -22.57
N PHE A 75 -14.52 -23.03 -21.24
CA PHE A 75 -14.54 -21.77 -20.52
C PHE A 75 -13.58 -20.76 -21.14
N PHE A 76 -12.32 -21.14 -21.35
CA PHE A 76 -11.32 -20.23 -21.94
C PHE A 76 -11.62 -19.87 -23.39
N GLN A 77 -12.17 -20.78 -24.19
CA GLN A 77 -12.62 -20.49 -25.57
C GLN A 77 -13.77 -19.48 -25.57
N SER A 78 -14.71 -19.60 -24.63
CA SER A 78 -15.79 -18.62 -24.48
C SER A 78 -15.28 -17.23 -24.10
N PHE A 79 -14.13 -17.16 -23.45
CA PHE A 79 -13.45 -15.91 -23.06
C PHE A 79 -12.61 -15.30 -24.20
N GLU A 80 -12.29 -16.05 -25.27
CA GLU A 80 -11.40 -15.63 -26.35
C GLU A 80 -11.84 -14.30 -26.99
N GLY A 81 -13.15 -14.13 -27.20
CA GLY A 81 -13.70 -12.87 -27.76
C GLY A 81 -13.55 -11.64 -26.86
N MET A 82 -13.37 -11.81 -25.54
CA MET A 82 -13.18 -10.72 -24.58
C MET A 82 -11.70 -10.44 -24.24
N TYR A 83 -10.82 -11.37 -24.56
CA TYR A 83 -9.40 -11.37 -24.23
C TYR A 83 -8.68 -10.10 -24.70
N GLU A 84 -8.76 -9.78 -25.99
CA GLU A 84 -8.12 -8.58 -26.56
C GLU A 84 -8.68 -7.30 -25.93
N GLY A 85 -9.99 -7.28 -25.64
CA GLY A 85 -10.62 -6.15 -24.96
C GLY A 85 -10.08 -5.91 -23.55
N PHE A 86 -9.90 -6.99 -22.77
CA PHE A 86 -9.29 -6.91 -21.41
C PHE A 86 -7.83 -6.49 -21.46
N LYS A 87 -7.05 -7.09 -22.35
CA LYS A 87 -5.64 -6.75 -22.53
C LYS A 87 -5.44 -5.29 -22.90
N ASN A 88 -6.20 -4.82 -23.89
CA ASN A 88 -6.13 -3.43 -24.33
C ASN A 88 -6.51 -2.44 -23.21
N ARG A 89 -7.57 -2.74 -22.44
CA ARG A 89 -7.97 -1.92 -21.30
C ARG A 89 -6.91 -1.91 -20.21
N ALA A 90 -6.34 -3.06 -19.86
CA ALA A 90 -5.26 -3.16 -18.89
C ALA A 90 -4.04 -2.30 -19.29
N GLN A 91 -3.67 -2.36 -20.57
CA GLN A 91 -2.58 -1.53 -21.10
C GLN A 91 -2.92 -0.03 -21.10
N LEU A 92 -4.17 0.34 -21.40
CA LEU A 92 -4.63 1.73 -21.34
C LEU A 92 -4.59 2.27 -19.91
N VAL A 93 -5.06 1.48 -18.94
CA VAL A 93 -4.99 1.84 -17.50
C VAL A 93 -3.54 2.05 -17.08
N TYR A 94 -2.64 1.13 -17.40
CA TYR A 94 -1.24 1.28 -17.06
C TYR A 94 -0.63 2.54 -17.68
N LYS A 95 -0.89 2.81 -18.97
CA LYS A 95 -0.43 4.02 -19.63
C LYS A 95 -0.99 5.29 -18.99
N LEU A 96 -2.26 5.29 -18.59
CA LEU A 96 -2.87 6.39 -17.88
C LEU A 96 -2.18 6.66 -16.54
N LEU A 97 -1.94 5.60 -15.74
CA LEU A 97 -1.26 5.72 -14.44
C LEU A 97 0.18 6.21 -14.55
N ALA A 98 0.87 5.93 -15.67
CA ALA A 98 2.22 6.42 -15.96
C ALA A 98 2.23 7.75 -16.73
N SER A 99 1.07 8.33 -17.07
CA SER A 99 0.97 9.60 -17.81
C SER A 99 0.99 10.81 -16.88
N GLY A 100 1.11 12.00 -17.47
CA GLY A 100 0.96 13.27 -16.74
C GLY A 100 -0.47 13.59 -16.29
N ASP A 101 -1.47 12.81 -16.71
CA ASP A 101 -2.88 12.97 -16.32
C ASP A 101 -3.21 12.27 -14.99
N ALA A 102 -2.29 11.45 -14.49
CA ALA A 102 -2.37 10.80 -13.19
C ALA A 102 -1.30 11.37 -12.23
N ALA A 103 -1.60 11.37 -10.93
CA ALA A 103 -0.64 11.74 -9.90
C ALA A 103 -0.87 10.89 -8.65
N PHE A 104 0.20 10.43 -8.03
CA PHE A 104 0.14 9.64 -6.81
C PHE A 104 0.45 10.50 -5.60
N VAL A 105 -0.38 10.39 -4.59
CA VAL A 105 -0.11 10.93 -3.26
C VAL A 105 0.05 9.74 -2.32
N VAL A 106 1.21 9.62 -1.70
CA VAL A 106 1.46 8.55 -0.73
C VAL A 106 1.11 9.06 0.65
N VAL A 107 0.25 8.33 1.35
CA VAL A 107 -0.13 8.65 2.73
C VAL A 107 0.53 7.65 3.68
N SER A 108 1.19 8.15 4.71
CA SER A 108 1.90 7.37 5.71
C SER A 108 1.69 7.98 7.10
N SER A 109 2.21 7.33 8.12
CA SER A 109 2.35 7.91 9.46
C SER A 109 3.83 8.03 9.83
N GLY A 110 4.14 8.72 10.93
CA GLY A 110 5.51 8.83 11.46
C GLY A 110 6.07 7.55 12.09
N GLU A 111 5.40 6.41 11.94
CA GLU A 111 5.85 5.13 12.48
C GLU A 111 6.89 4.45 11.57
N PRO A 112 7.94 3.82 12.13
CA PRO A 112 9.04 3.27 11.33
C PRO A 112 8.60 2.24 10.28
N THR A 113 7.57 1.45 10.58
CA THR A 113 7.07 0.44 9.64
C THR A 113 6.33 1.09 8.48
N ALA A 114 5.45 2.05 8.76
CA ALA A 114 4.71 2.79 7.74
C ALA A 114 5.66 3.59 6.83
N LEU A 115 6.68 4.23 7.40
CA LEU A 115 7.69 4.96 6.64
C LEU A 115 8.50 4.04 5.71
N ARG A 116 8.86 2.82 6.16
CA ARG A 116 9.52 1.83 5.28
C ARG A 116 8.62 1.41 4.12
N GLU A 117 7.34 1.18 4.38
CA GLU A 117 6.37 0.84 3.35
C GLU A 117 6.17 1.99 2.36
N ALA A 118 6.02 3.23 2.85
CA ALA A 118 5.92 4.42 2.02
C ALA A 118 7.15 4.60 1.14
N ARG A 119 8.36 4.46 1.71
CA ARG A 119 9.61 4.51 0.96
C ARG A 119 9.67 3.47 -0.15
N TYR A 120 9.31 2.23 0.15
CA TYR A 120 9.26 1.17 -0.85
C TYR A 120 8.28 1.49 -1.98
N PHE A 121 7.12 2.04 -1.62
CA PHE A 121 6.11 2.42 -2.60
C PHE A 121 6.57 3.56 -3.50
N VAL A 122 7.17 4.61 -2.93
CA VAL A 122 7.77 5.73 -3.68
C VAL A 122 8.83 5.24 -4.66
N GLN A 123 9.72 4.35 -4.22
CA GLN A 123 10.74 3.75 -5.10
C GLN A 123 10.10 2.92 -6.22
N ARG A 124 9.01 2.23 -5.92
CA ARG A 124 8.28 1.46 -6.93
C ARG A 124 7.62 2.35 -7.97
N LEU A 125 6.96 3.44 -7.55
CA LEU A 125 6.39 4.43 -8.47
C LEU A 125 7.47 5.00 -9.40
N ALA A 126 8.61 5.38 -8.85
CA ALA A 126 9.73 5.89 -9.63
C ALA A 126 10.24 4.86 -10.66
N LYS A 127 10.34 3.59 -10.27
CA LYS A 127 10.77 2.50 -11.17
C LYS A 127 9.79 2.27 -12.32
N GLU A 128 8.50 2.40 -12.07
CA GLU A 128 7.45 2.23 -13.08
C GLU A 128 7.16 3.53 -13.87
N GLY A 129 7.88 4.61 -13.58
CA GLY A 129 7.69 5.91 -14.25
C GLY A 129 6.38 6.60 -13.92
N MET A 130 5.77 6.26 -12.78
CA MET A 130 4.50 6.83 -12.32
C MET A 130 4.75 8.11 -11.52
N PRO A 131 4.01 9.22 -11.78
CA PRO A 131 4.31 10.51 -11.20
C PRO A 131 3.88 10.59 -9.73
N LEU A 132 4.84 10.81 -8.83
CA LEU A 132 4.59 11.12 -7.43
C LEU A 132 4.36 12.62 -7.29
N ALA A 133 3.17 13.03 -6.80
CA ALA A 133 2.85 14.43 -6.51
C ALA A 133 3.32 14.84 -5.11
N GLY A 134 3.19 13.94 -4.11
CA GLY A 134 3.58 14.27 -2.76
C GLY A 134 3.49 13.10 -1.79
N LEU A 135 3.95 13.37 -0.57
CA LEU A 135 3.86 12.48 0.58
C LEU A 135 3.13 13.22 1.70
N VAL A 136 2.12 12.57 2.27
CA VAL A 136 1.36 13.07 3.43
C VAL A 136 1.71 12.19 4.62
N LEU A 137 2.21 12.80 5.68
CA LEU A 137 2.40 12.17 6.98
C LEU A 137 1.18 12.47 7.84
N ASN A 138 0.32 11.48 8.02
CA ASN A 138 -0.91 11.61 8.78
C ASN A 138 -0.68 11.20 10.24
N ARG A 139 -1.45 11.79 11.16
CA ARG A 139 -1.40 11.52 12.60
C ARG A 139 -0.02 11.81 13.20
N VAL A 140 0.55 12.94 12.82
CA VAL A 140 1.81 13.41 13.41
C VAL A 140 1.49 14.03 14.76
N THR A 141 2.13 13.54 15.82
CA THR A 141 1.99 14.15 17.16
C THR A 141 2.47 15.59 17.11
N PRO A 142 1.63 16.58 17.43
CA PRO A 142 2.04 17.98 17.37
C PRO A 142 3.14 18.29 18.39
N ALA A 143 3.98 19.29 18.08
CA ALA A 143 4.89 19.85 19.05
C ALA A 143 4.09 20.50 20.19
N LEU A 144 4.65 20.47 21.40
CA LEU A 144 4.08 21.26 22.48
C LEU A 144 4.22 22.75 22.15
N PRO A 145 3.21 23.58 22.48
CA PRO A 145 3.36 25.03 22.49
C PRO A 145 4.58 25.43 23.30
N GLU A 146 5.29 26.49 22.86
CA GLU A 146 6.58 26.90 23.46
C GLU A 146 6.46 27.20 24.95
N ASP A 147 5.37 27.83 25.38
CA ASP A 147 5.07 28.14 26.77
C ASP A 147 4.91 26.89 27.64
N LEU A 148 4.21 25.88 27.15
CA LEU A 148 4.03 24.59 27.82
C LEU A 148 5.33 23.79 27.84
N ALA A 149 6.09 23.79 26.75
CA ALA A 149 7.38 23.13 26.67
C ALA A 149 8.38 23.78 27.66
N ALA A 150 8.40 25.12 27.72
CA ALA A 150 9.23 25.89 28.68
C ALA A 150 8.82 25.63 30.14
N LEU A 151 7.51 25.53 30.41
CA LEU A 151 7.00 25.20 31.73
C LEU A 151 7.45 23.79 32.16
N ALA A 152 7.24 22.80 31.29
CA ALA A 152 7.64 21.42 31.57
C ALA A 152 9.13 21.26 31.81
N ALA A 153 9.97 22.02 31.06
CA ALA A 153 11.42 22.01 31.22
C ALA A 153 11.92 22.68 32.50
N ARG A 154 11.15 23.61 33.11
CA ARG A 154 11.51 24.30 34.33
C ARG A 154 11.25 23.48 35.59
N VAL A 155 10.40 22.49 35.55
CA VAL A 155 10.07 21.62 36.67
C VAL A 155 11.03 20.44 36.71
N GLY A 156 11.98 20.50 37.65
CA GLY A 156 12.97 19.46 37.86
C GLY A 156 12.37 18.16 38.43
N GLU A 157 13.18 17.12 38.45
CA GLU A 157 12.75 15.77 38.91
C GLU A 157 12.40 15.80 40.40
N ASP A 158 13.21 16.50 41.22
CA ASP A 158 12.97 16.71 42.66
C ASP A 158 11.64 17.42 42.94
N ASP A 159 11.30 18.42 42.13
CA ASP A 159 10.03 19.16 42.28
C ASP A 159 8.84 18.30 41.92
N ARG A 160 8.99 17.42 40.91
CA ARG A 160 7.96 16.44 40.55
C ARG A 160 7.75 15.41 41.64
N GLU A 161 8.80 14.91 42.26
CA GLU A 161 8.68 13.99 43.39
C GLU A 161 7.96 14.65 44.57
N ARG A 162 8.25 15.93 44.86
CA ARG A 162 7.53 16.69 45.87
C ARG A 162 6.05 16.87 45.56
N LEU A 163 5.71 17.16 44.28
CA LEU A 163 4.34 17.29 43.86
C LEU A 163 3.60 15.96 43.97
N LEU A 164 4.24 14.82 43.64
CA LEU A 164 3.65 13.47 43.76
C LEU A 164 3.40 13.07 45.22
N ALA A 165 4.23 13.59 46.16
CA ALA A 165 4.09 13.35 47.61
C ALA A 165 3.08 14.28 48.27
N GLY A 166 2.58 15.29 47.56
CA GLY A 166 1.69 16.32 48.07
C GLY A 166 0.20 15.93 48.12
N ASP A 167 -0.64 16.95 48.17
CA ASP A 167 -2.10 16.79 48.12
C ASP A 167 -2.64 16.40 46.73
N ASP A 168 -3.99 16.30 46.60
CA ASP A 168 -4.61 15.88 45.37
C ASP A 168 -4.36 16.84 44.20
N GLU A 169 -4.30 18.15 44.47
CA GLU A 169 -4.03 19.16 43.46
C GLU A 169 -2.57 19.06 42.97
N GLN A 170 -1.63 18.89 43.87
CA GLN A 170 -0.20 18.72 43.55
C GLN A 170 0.03 17.44 42.76
N ARG A 171 -0.62 16.34 43.12
CA ARG A 171 -0.58 15.08 42.33
C ARG A 171 -1.19 15.25 40.92
N ALA A 172 -2.27 16.01 40.81
CA ALA A 172 -2.86 16.31 39.50
C ALA A 172 -1.88 17.11 38.60
N VAL A 173 -1.24 18.11 39.16
CA VAL A 173 -0.19 18.89 38.43
C VAL A 173 0.98 18.01 38.02
N ALA A 174 1.47 17.14 38.90
CA ALA A 174 2.52 16.17 38.54
C ALA A 174 2.10 15.24 37.40
N GLY A 175 0.83 14.79 37.44
CA GLY A 175 0.24 13.98 36.36
C GLY A 175 0.20 14.71 35.01
N MET A 176 -0.21 15.98 35.00
CA MET A 176 -0.22 16.82 33.80
C MET A 176 1.20 17.04 33.24
N LEU A 177 2.18 17.36 34.10
CA LEU A 177 3.57 17.47 33.67
C LEU A 177 4.12 16.20 33.07
N GLY A 178 3.76 15.04 33.64
CA GLY A 178 4.10 13.73 33.06
C GLY A 178 3.47 13.47 31.73
N LEU A 179 2.26 13.99 31.45
CA LEU A 179 1.63 13.92 30.13
C LEU A 179 2.34 14.79 29.11
N LEU A 180 2.71 16.04 29.49
CA LEU A 180 3.45 16.94 28.62
C LEU A 180 4.80 16.33 28.21
N ASP A 181 5.55 15.75 29.15
CA ASP A 181 6.83 15.10 28.85
C ASP A 181 6.65 13.91 27.88
N ARG A 182 5.66 13.06 28.13
CA ARG A 182 5.38 11.95 27.23
C ARG A 182 5.05 12.44 25.82
N SER A 183 4.23 13.47 25.70
CA SER A 183 3.90 14.08 24.41
C SER A 183 5.14 14.61 23.70
N ALA A 184 5.99 15.35 24.40
CA ALA A 184 7.26 15.85 23.85
C ALA A 184 8.19 14.72 23.40
N GLN A 185 8.31 13.66 24.19
CA GLN A 185 9.12 12.49 23.84
C GLN A 185 8.58 11.74 22.61
N VAL A 186 7.26 11.58 22.53
CA VAL A 186 6.60 10.95 21.36
C VAL A 186 6.85 11.78 20.12
N HIS A 187 6.60 13.09 20.18
CA HIS A 187 6.90 14.01 19.09
C HIS A 187 8.35 13.91 18.63
N ALA A 188 9.29 14.07 19.54
CA ALA A 188 10.73 14.03 19.22
C ALA A 188 11.17 12.67 18.62
N ARG A 189 10.61 11.56 19.11
CA ARG A 189 10.87 10.23 18.55
C ARG A 189 10.29 10.12 17.13
N GLN A 190 9.08 10.60 16.94
CA GLN A 190 8.40 10.55 15.65
C GLN A 190 9.14 11.39 14.60
N GLN A 191 9.60 12.59 14.95
CA GLN A 191 10.41 13.44 14.08
C GLN A 191 11.72 12.77 13.66
N ARG A 192 12.43 12.13 14.59
CA ARG A 192 13.63 11.34 14.25
C ARG A 192 13.33 10.17 13.30
N ASN A 193 12.20 9.51 13.51
CA ASN A 193 11.76 8.42 12.60
C ASN A 193 11.47 8.97 11.20
N ILE A 194 10.79 10.11 11.11
CA ILE A 194 10.45 10.78 9.85
C ILE A 194 11.73 11.16 9.11
N GLU A 195 12.64 11.86 9.77
CA GLU A 195 13.93 12.26 9.21
C GLU A 195 14.71 11.05 8.66
N SER A 196 14.85 10.00 9.47
CA SER A 196 15.59 8.81 9.06
C SER A 196 14.86 8.01 7.98
N GLY A 197 13.54 7.90 8.07
CA GLY A 197 12.70 7.15 7.14
C GLY A 197 12.62 7.80 5.75
N LEU A 198 12.63 9.12 5.70
CA LEU A 198 12.57 9.90 4.47
C LEU A 198 13.96 10.28 3.91
N HIS A 199 15.03 9.96 4.61
CA HIS A 199 16.38 10.27 4.14
C HIS A 199 16.64 9.74 2.72
N GLY A 200 17.04 10.67 1.82
CA GLY A 200 17.29 10.35 0.41
C GLY A 200 16.03 10.15 -0.45
N LEU A 201 14.84 10.43 0.08
CA LEU A 201 13.65 10.70 -0.70
C LEU A 201 13.56 12.22 -0.90
N ASP A 202 13.19 12.63 -2.11
CA ASP A 202 12.91 14.03 -2.45
C ASP A 202 11.45 14.12 -2.92
N PRO A 203 10.48 14.05 -2.01
CA PRO A 203 9.08 14.28 -2.37
C PRO A 203 8.94 15.75 -2.75
N ARG A 204 8.38 16.02 -3.92
CA ARG A 204 8.13 17.41 -4.39
C ARG A 204 7.30 18.21 -3.38
N THR A 205 6.44 17.52 -2.64
CA THR A 205 5.61 18.09 -1.59
C THR A 205 5.55 17.10 -0.43
N LEU A 206 5.92 17.58 0.77
CA LEU A 206 5.73 16.87 2.03
C LEU A 206 4.73 17.66 2.86
N VAL A 207 3.66 17.02 3.30
CA VAL A 207 2.63 17.61 4.17
C VAL A 207 2.52 16.78 5.44
N GLU A 208 2.62 17.43 6.59
CA GLU A 208 2.33 16.82 7.89
C GLU A 208 0.93 17.21 8.34
N VAL A 209 0.10 16.21 8.63
CA VAL A 209 -1.23 16.37 9.18
C VAL A 209 -1.18 15.95 10.65
N PRO A 210 -1.47 16.86 11.58
CA PRO A 210 -1.41 16.55 13.00
C PRO A 210 -2.47 15.52 13.39
N GLU A 211 -2.21 14.80 14.48
CA GLU A 211 -3.24 13.96 15.10
C GLU A 211 -4.33 14.86 15.68
N MET A 212 -5.55 14.63 15.21
CA MET A 212 -6.72 15.41 15.62
C MET A 212 -7.28 14.85 16.93
N PRO A 213 -7.90 15.70 17.79
CA PRO A 213 -8.51 15.25 19.05
C PRO A 213 -9.69 14.29 18.85
N SER A 214 -10.34 14.35 17.70
CA SER A 214 -11.44 13.49 17.30
C SER A 214 -11.30 13.05 15.85
N ASP A 215 -11.91 11.92 15.49
CA ASP A 215 -11.95 11.49 14.11
C ASP A 215 -12.79 12.46 13.28
N VAL A 216 -12.29 12.79 12.08
CA VAL A 216 -12.98 13.64 11.12
C VAL A 216 -13.90 12.79 10.27
N HIS A 217 -15.22 13.03 10.36
CA HIS A 217 -16.25 12.24 9.67
C HIS A 217 -17.03 13.06 8.64
N ASP A 218 -16.91 14.39 8.66
CA ASP A 218 -17.66 15.31 7.83
C ASP A 218 -16.83 16.55 7.46
N LEU A 219 -17.46 17.43 6.68
CA LEU A 219 -16.81 18.68 6.23
C LEU A 219 -16.61 19.68 7.38
N GLU A 220 -17.46 19.66 8.40
CA GLU A 220 -17.32 20.54 9.56
C GLU A 220 -16.07 20.20 10.37
N GLY A 221 -15.77 18.90 10.48
CA GLY A 221 -14.54 18.41 11.13
C GLY A 221 -13.27 18.73 10.35
N LEU A 222 -13.35 19.08 9.07
CA LEU A 222 -12.20 19.51 8.27
C LEU A 222 -11.87 21.00 8.45
N ASP A 223 -12.84 21.82 8.90
CA ASP A 223 -12.68 23.26 9.11
C ASP A 223 -12.26 23.61 10.56
N ALA A 224 -12.13 22.60 11.45
CA ALA A 224 -11.74 22.77 12.83
C ALA A 224 -10.22 22.61 13.00
#